data_e79d5c7c1f2b6a1dd785b70e2e9d9d6b
#
_entry.id   e79d5c7c1f2b6a1dd785b70e2e9d9d6b
#
_cell.length_a   1.000
_cell.length_b   1.000
_cell.length_c   1.000
_cell.angle_alpha   90.00
_cell.angle_beta   90.00
_cell.angle_gamma   90.00
#
_symmetry.space_group_name_H-M   'P 1'
#
loop_
_entity.id
_entity.type
_entity.pdbx_description
1 polymer ?
#
loop_
_entity_poly.entity_id
_entity_poly.type
_entity_poly.pdbx_seq_one_letter_code
_entity_poly.pdbx_strand_id
1 'polypeptide(L)'
;MNPLDIFQKEAPEVAKAFDGLIEALKSTKGLDPKTKQLVYIGIKSAMGDTTAIFYHVQMAKKLGATREEIKDTILITLSVCGLKGVANCLPTALELYDKT
;
A
#
# COMPACT_ATOMS: atom_id res chain seq x y z
N MET A 1 -17.98 -8.98 7.02
CA MET A 1 -17.46 -9.39 5.69
C MET A 1 -16.66 -8.24 5.10
N ASN A 2 -15.45 -8.49 4.68
CA ASN A 2 -14.64 -7.41 4.15
C ASN A 2 -15.03 -7.08 2.68
N PRO A 3 -14.67 -5.89 2.19
CA PRO A 3 -15.06 -5.46 0.84
C PRO A 3 -14.60 -6.41 -0.27
N LEU A 4 -13.43 -7.04 -0.13
CA LEU A 4 -12.94 -7.96 -1.15
C LEU A 4 -13.77 -9.24 -1.22
N ASP A 5 -14.25 -9.73 -0.07
CA ASP A 5 -15.13 -10.90 -0.04
C ASP A 5 -16.44 -10.60 -0.75
N ILE A 6 -17.00 -9.42 -0.50
CA ILE A 6 -18.22 -8.98 -1.17
C ILE A 6 -18.01 -8.88 -2.68
N PHE A 7 -16.90 -8.28 -3.09
CA PHE A 7 -16.54 -8.15 -4.51
C PHE A 7 -16.48 -9.52 -5.20
N GLN A 8 -15.79 -10.47 -4.57
CA GLN A 8 -15.65 -11.81 -5.12
C GLN A 8 -16.99 -12.54 -5.20
N LYS A 9 -17.85 -12.33 -4.21
CA LYS A 9 -19.16 -12.97 -4.15
C LYS A 9 -20.13 -12.38 -5.18
N GLU A 10 -20.17 -11.05 -5.29
CA GLU A 10 -21.15 -10.35 -6.11
C GLU A 10 -20.73 -10.25 -7.56
N ALA A 11 -19.43 -10.26 -7.86
CA ALA A 11 -18.91 -10.08 -9.20
C ALA A 11 -17.71 -11.01 -9.44
N PRO A 12 -17.92 -12.34 -9.42
CA PRO A 12 -16.80 -13.29 -9.45
C PRO A 12 -15.94 -13.20 -10.72
N GLU A 13 -16.55 -12.96 -11.87
CA GLU A 13 -15.78 -12.87 -13.11
C GLU A 13 -14.93 -11.58 -13.15
N VAL A 14 -15.48 -10.48 -12.67
CA VAL A 14 -14.74 -9.22 -12.60
C VAL A 14 -13.62 -9.32 -11.57
N ALA A 15 -13.91 -9.92 -10.40
CA ALA A 15 -12.91 -10.13 -9.37
C ALA A 15 -11.75 -10.99 -9.90
N LYS A 16 -12.05 -12.03 -10.67
CA LYS A 16 -11.02 -12.87 -11.27
C LYS A 16 -10.15 -12.09 -12.25
N ALA A 17 -10.77 -11.25 -13.08
CA ALA A 17 -10.04 -10.41 -14.02
C ALA A 17 -9.16 -9.40 -13.27
N PHE A 18 -9.66 -8.86 -12.17
CA PHE A 18 -8.89 -7.95 -11.32
C PHE A 18 -7.67 -8.65 -10.71
N ASP A 19 -7.83 -9.90 -10.23
CA ASP A 19 -6.71 -10.68 -9.72
C ASP A 19 -5.65 -10.88 -10.81
N GLY A 20 -6.06 -11.10 -12.05
CA GLY A 20 -5.16 -11.19 -13.18
C GLY A 20 -4.38 -9.89 -13.41
N LEU A 21 -5.05 -8.76 -13.29
CA LEU A 21 -4.39 -7.45 -13.36
C LEU A 21 -3.33 -7.32 -12.29
N ILE A 22 -3.67 -7.65 -11.05
CA ILE A 22 -2.72 -7.56 -9.91
C ILE A 22 -1.50 -8.44 -10.19
N GLU A 23 -1.70 -9.68 -10.67
CA GLU A 23 -0.58 -10.57 -10.97
C GLU A 23 0.30 -10.01 -12.10
N ALA A 24 -0.33 -9.42 -13.12
CA ALA A 24 0.42 -8.78 -14.20
C ALA A 24 1.26 -7.61 -13.70
N LEU A 25 0.71 -6.80 -12.80
CA LEU A 25 1.43 -5.67 -12.21
C LEU A 25 2.62 -6.12 -11.35
N LYS A 26 2.46 -7.25 -10.64
CA LYS A 26 3.57 -7.83 -9.86
C LYS A 26 4.72 -8.28 -10.76
N SER A 27 4.41 -8.65 -12.01
CA SER A 27 5.38 -9.22 -12.93
C SER A 27 6.15 -8.19 -13.75
N THR A 28 5.75 -6.93 -13.73
CA THR A 28 6.49 -5.88 -14.45
C THR A 28 7.87 -5.69 -13.81
N LYS A 29 8.87 -5.30 -14.62
CA LYS A 29 10.25 -5.35 -14.20
C LYS A 29 10.93 -3.98 -14.01
N GLY A 30 10.18 -2.89 -14.21
CA GLY A 30 10.73 -1.55 -14.06
C GLY A 30 11.08 -1.19 -12.63
N LEU A 31 10.30 -1.68 -11.67
CA LEU A 31 10.53 -1.47 -10.24
C LEU A 31 10.60 -2.83 -9.56
N ASP A 32 11.50 -2.97 -8.60
CA ASP A 32 11.58 -4.19 -7.83
C ASP A 32 10.38 -4.33 -6.87
N PRO A 33 10.13 -5.52 -6.32
CA PRO A 33 8.96 -5.75 -5.46
C PRO A 33 8.89 -4.83 -4.23
N LYS A 34 10.01 -4.56 -3.58
CA LYS A 34 10.03 -3.67 -2.42
C LYS A 34 9.63 -2.24 -2.82
N THR A 35 10.21 -1.73 -3.90
CA THR A 35 9.92 -0.38 -4.38
C THR A 35 8.46 -0.26 -4.78
N LYS A 36 7.88 -1.28 -5.41
CA LYS A 36 6.46 -1.27 -5.75
C LYS A 36 5.59 -1.08 -4.51
N GLN A 37 5.91 -1.77 -3.42
CA GLN A 37 5.16 -1.62 -2.17
C GLN A 37 5.30 -0.23 -1.58
N LEU A 38 6.51 0.35 -1.63
CA LEU A 38 6.71 1.72 -1.16
C LEU A 38 5.90 2.72 -2.02
N VAL A 39 5.85 2.51 -3.32
CA VAL A 39 5.04 3.36 -4.22
C VAL A 39 3.56 3.27 -3.84
N TYR A 40 3.03 2.07 -3.59
CA TYR A 40 1.65 1.91 -3.14
C TYR A 40 1.39 2.65 -1.83
N ILE A 41 2.31 2.56 -0.88
CA ILE A 41 2.18 3.27 0.41
C ILE A 41 2.14 4.78 0.16
N GLY A 42 2.99 5.30 -0.72
CA GLY A 42 3.00 6.71 -1.06
C GLY A 42 1.69 7.18 -1.69
N ILE A 43 1.16 6.39 -2.63
CA ILE A 43 -0.10 6.70 -3.30
C ILE A 43 -1.26 6.70 -2.29
N LYS A 44 -1.35 5.67 -1.46
CA LYS A 44 -2.40 5.59 -0.43
C LYS A 44 -2.31 6.76 0.53
N SER A 45 -1.10 7.12 0.92
CA SER A 45 -0.89 8.25 1.83
C SER A 45 -1.30 9.56 1.21
N ALA A 46 -0.95 9.78 -0.07
CA ALA A 46 -1.35 11.00 -0.78
C ALA A 46 -2.88 11.12 -0.89
N MET A 47 -3.57 9.98 -1.00
CA MET A 47 -5.03 9.94 -1.02
C MET A 47 -5.65 10.10 0.38
N GLY A 48 -4.85 10.01 1.44
CA GLY A 48 -5.33 10.00 2.81
C GLY A 48 -6.10 8.71 3.15
N ASP A 49 -5.83 7.65 2.40
CA ASP A 49 -6.58 6.40 2.47
C ASP A 49 -5.77 5.36 3.25
N THR A 50 -6.26 4.97 4.42
CA THR A 50 -5.62 3.95 5.26
C THR A 50 -6.05 2.54 4.89
N THR A 51 -7.03 2.39 3.99
CA THR A 51 -7.46 1.07 3.51
C THR A 51 -6.30 0.40 2.79
N ALA A 52 -6.03 -0.85 3.08
CA ALA A 52 -4.96 -1.64 2.49
C ALA A 52 -3.53 -1.19 2.84
N ILE A 53 -3.35 -0.05 3.53
CA ILE A 53 -2.00 0.36 3.95
C ILE A 53 -1.38 -0.71 4.86
N PHE A 54 -2.20 -1.36 5.66
CA PHE A 54 -1.81 -2.48 6.50
C PHE A 54 -1.07 -3.54 5.68
N TYR A 55 -1.69 -3.98 4.58
CA TYR A 55 -1.11 -5.00 3.71
C TYR A 55 0.21 -4.53 3.10
N HIS A 56 0.24 -3.30 2.59
CA HIS A 56 1.42 -2.79 1.90
C HIS A 56 2.60 -2.58 2.85
N VAL A 57 2.35 -2.12 4.07
CA VAL A 57 3.42 -1.97 5.07
C VAL A 57 4.00 -3.33 5.46
N GLN A 58 3.16 -4.32 5.72
CA GLN A 58 3.62 -5.65 6.04
C GLN A 58 4.42 -6.27 4.90
N MET A 59 3.93 -6.13 3.67
CA MET A 59 4.60 -6.68 2.50
C MET A 59 5.93 -5.98 2.25
N ALA A 60 5.97 -4.65 2.38
CA ALA A 60 7.21 -3.90 2.24
C ALA A 60 8.26 -4.37 3.24
N LYS A 61 7.85 -4.57 4.50
CA LYS A 61 8.76 -5.07 5.53
C LYS A 61 9.30 -6.46 5.20
N LYS A 62 8.43 -7.36 4.75
CA LYS A 62 8.86 -8.70 4.32
C LYS A 62 9.87 -8.64 3.18
N LEU A 63 9.76 -7.65 2.32
CA LEU A 63 10.65 -7.47 1.17
C LEU A 63 11.89 -6.67 1.51
N GLY A 64 12.11 -6.36 2.79
CA GLY A 64 13.33 -5.75 3.27
C GLY A 64 13.27 -4.24 3.48
N ALA A 65 12.10 -3.63 3.40
CA ALA A 65 11.99 -2.20 3.66
C ALA A 65 12.31 -1.88 5.10
N THR A 66 13.10 -0.83 5.32
CA THR A 66 13.41 -0.34 6.65
C THR A 66 12.29 0.58 7.14
N ARG A 67 12.27 0.79 8.44
CA ARG A 67 11.33 1.74 9.06
C ARG A 67 11.51 3.13 8.46
N GLU A 68 12.77 3.54 8.25
CA GLU A 68 13.08 4.83 7.65
C GLU A 68 12.56 4.95 6.21
N GLU A 69 12.62 3.87 5.44
CA GLU A 69 12.08 3.87 4.08
C GLU A 69 10.57 4.06 4.08
N ILE A 70 9.86 3.41 4.99
CA ILE A 70 8.41 3.59 5.15
C ILE A 70 8.11 5.05 5.53
N LYS A 71 8.82 5.56 6.52
CA LYS A 71 8.63 6.94 7.00
C LYS A 71 8.87 7.95 5.88
N ASP A 72 10.00 7.84 5.19
CA ASP A 72 10.36 8.77 4.12
C ASP A 72 9.34 8.76 2.99
N THR A 73 8.84 7.58 2.64
CA THR A 73 7.82 7.44 1.59
C THR A 73 6.59 8.29 1.92
N ILE A 74 6.16 8.28 3.18
CA ILE A 74 5.01 9.07 3.58
C ILE A 74 5.36 10.56 3.72
N LEU A 75 6.56 10.87 4.24
CA LEU A 75 7.00 12.25 4.39
C LEU A 75 7.08 12.99 3.05
N ILE A 76 7.47 12.32 1.99
CA ILE A 76 7.55 12.93 0.65
C ILE A 76 6.20 13.49 0.22
N THR A 77 5.10 12.90 0.65
CA THR A 77 3.77 13.40 0.27
C THR A 77 3.50 14.82 0.75
N LEU A 78 4.26 15.30 1.76
CA LEU A 78 4.10 16.68 2.25
C LEU A 78 4.26 17.72 1.14
N SER A 79 5.17 17.49 0.20
CA SER A 79 5.43 18.42 -0.89
C SER A 79 4.39 18.34 -2.02
N VAL A 80 3.50 17.35 -1.98
CA VAL A 80 2.49 17.12 -3.01
C VAL A 80 1.10 17.51 -2.53
N CYS A 81 0.71 17.06 -1.34
CA CYS A 81 -0.65 17.22 -0.84
C CYS A 81 -0.72 17.76 0.59
N GLY A 82 0.36 18.32 1.11
CA GLY A 82 0.38 18.88 2.46
C GLY A 82 0.29 17.79 3.51
N LEU A 83 -0.33 18.09 4.65
CA LEU A 83 -0.33 17.22 5.83
C LEU A 83 -1.25 16.00 5.74
N LYS A 84 -2.03 15.88 4.69
CA LYS A 84 -3.04 14.82 4.59
C LYS A 84 -2.48 13.41 4.82
N GLY A 85 -1.42 13.07 4.12
CA GLY A 85 -0.83 11.73 4.23
C GLY A 85 -0.18 11.50 5.59
N VAL A 86 0.55 12.48 6.06
CA VAL A 86 1.24 12.38 7.36
C VAL A 86 0.22 12.26 8.49
N ALA A 87 -0.79 13.12 8.49
CA ALA A 87 -1.81 13.11 9.55
C ALA A 87 -2.62 11.80 9.56
N ASN A 88 -3.00 11.32 8.38
CA ASN A 88 -3.87 10.15 8.28
C ASN A 88 -3.11 8.81 8.29
N CYS A 89 -1.90 8.77 7.77
CA CYS A 89 -1.25 7.49 7.50
C CYS A 89 0.05 7.24 8.26
N LEU A 90 0.82 8.28 8.60
CA LEU A 90 2.13 8.05 9.21
C LEU A 90 2.05 7.32 10.55
N PRO A 91 1.19 7.73 11.50
CA PRO A 91 1.11 7.01 12.77
C PRO A 91 0.74 5.55 12.60
N THR A 92 -0.27 5.28 11.76
CA THR A 92 -0.72 3.92 11.51
C THR A 92 0.35 3.07 10.86
N ALA A 93 1.03 3.62 9.85
CA ALA A 93 2.07 2.87 9.12
C ALA A 93 3.23 2.49 10.04
N LEU A 94 3.70 3.42 10.86
CA LEU A 94 4.80 3.13 11.78
C LEU A 94 4.40 2.16 12.88
N GLU A 95 3.19 2.29 13.40
CA GLU A 95 2.68 1.34 14.38
C GLU A 95 2.60 -0.08 13.79
N LEU A 96 2.08 -0.20 12.57
CA LEU A 96 2.01 -1.48 11.89
C LEU A 96 3.39 -2.07 11.63
N TYR A 97 4.33 -1.25 11.21
CA TYR A 97 5.70 -1.70 10.99
C TYR A 97 6.31 -2.25 12.28
N ASP A 98 6.12 -1.52 13.38
CA ASP A 98 6.71 -1.90 14.66
C ASP A 98 6.10 -3.19 15.23
N LYS A 99 4.83 -3.48 14.90
CA LYS A 99 4.12 -4.66 15.41
C LYS A 99 4.30 -5.91 14.55
N THR A 100 4.78 -5.75 13.35
CA THR A 100 4.99 -6.89 12.46
C THR A 100 6.47 -7.25 12.34
#